data_ce7cd3e521c80f09f1ae8ddeb5ec1c6a
#
_entry.id   ce7cd3e521c80f09f1ae8ddeb5ec1c6a
#
_cell.length_a   1.000
_cell.length_b   1.000
_cell.length_c   1.000
_cell.angle_alpha   90.00
_cell.angle_beta   90.00
_cell.angle_gamma   90.00
#
_symmetry.space_group_name_H-M   'P 1'
#
loop_
_entity.id
_entity.type
_entity.pdbx_description
1 polymer ?
#
loop_
_entity_poly.entity_id
_entity_poly.type
_entity_poly.pdbx_seq_one_letter_code
_entity_poly.pdbx_strand_id
1 'polypeptide(L)'
;MKNNFVYLFFAIALFSCIQQEKPTVTAGFPFVLPQEKPERQLSAAMERIYDDYASPQPQNNELFSQFKYTELKGFDYHDHDGTITRRDPSKIILHDGKYYVWYTYRKTPTPPQGAKHCNDTIPSSDWDLSEIWYATSTDGFTWEEQGVAIRRPEKPAVGWRSVTTSDILEWKGKYYLYYQGFMEASGKRGDDCPVTVSYADSPEGPWTPYNKIVIANGAEGEWDQYSIHDPYPLVHDGKIYIYYKSDFGEKPDLVRMQGLAIAEDPLGPFEKHPLNPLITSGHETSLFPFKKGVAALVYKDGPEHNTIQYAEDWVNFEIAAITELMPYAAAPYVPDAFTDTRDGRGISWGLAHFINVTGNWSKFSSKLVRFDCDLSRDIHDPEMKHHRVVHKPEVYYRQGLSKQQKDRIAKENKSVLSMGS
;
A
#
# COMPACT_ATOMS: atom_id res chain seq x y z
N MET A 1 62.26 45.16 -59.52
CA MET A 1 61.24 44.13 -59.76
C MET A 1 61.36 43.13 -58.61
N LYS A 2 60.49 43.24 -57.60
CA LYS A 2 60.36 42.26 -56.52
C LYS A 2 58.86 41.97 -56.36
N ASN A 3 58.45 40.75 -56.68
CA ASN A 3 57.08 40.26 -56.50
C ASN A 3 56.89 39.85 -55.05
N ASN A 4 55.90 40.48 -54.39
CA ASN A 4 55.42 40.04 -53.10
C ASN A 4 54.15 39.18 -53.31
N PHE A 5 54.28 37.88 -53.03
CA PHE A 5 53.14 36.96 -52.91
C PHE A 5 52.54 37.08 -51.50
N VAL A 6 51.31 37.48 -51.41
CA VAL A 6 50.51 37.45 -50.15
C VAL A 6 49.77 36.10 -50.11
N TYR A 7 50.13 35.27 -49.15
CA TYR A 7 49.35 34.04 -48.83
C TYR A 7 48.20 34.38 -47.92
N LEU A 8 47.01 34.20 -48.43
CA LEU A 8 45.76 34.32 -47.65
C LEU A 8 45.47 32.95 -47.02
N PHE A 9 45.60 32.81 -45.65
CA PHE A 9 45.19 31.63 -44.94
C PHE A 9 43.70 31.72 -44.67
N PHE A 10 42.90 30.87 -45.29
CA PHE A 10 41.51 30.61 -44.89
C PHE A 10 41.53 29.65 -43.72
N ALA A 11 41.17 30.13 -42.51
CA ALA A 11 40.84 29.29 -41.37
C ALA A 11 39.39 28.84 -41.51
N ILE A 12 39.17 27.56 -41.84
CA ILE A 12 37.87 26.91 -41.79
C ILE A 12 37.60 26.56 -40.34
N ALA A 13 36.76 27.36 -39.68
CA ALA A 13 36.20 27.02 -38.36
C ALA A 13 35.13 25.91 -38.53
N LEU A 14 35.50 24.68 -38.20
CA LEU A 14 34.54 23.59 -38.04
C LEU A 14 33.73 23.84 -36.75
N PHE A 15 32.57 24.42 -36.92
CA PHE A 15 31.56 24.40 -35.88
C PHE A 15 31.01 22.97 -35.78
N SER A 16 31.54 22.20 -34.83
CA SER A 16 30.91 20.96 -34.37
C SER A 16 29.62 21.34 -33.64
N CYS A 17 28.48 21.20 -34.30
CA CYS A 17 27.19 21.19 -33.62
C CYS A 17 27.16 19.96 -32.71
N ILE A 18 27.47 20.16 -31.45
CA ILE A 18 27.06 19.23 -30.40
C ILE A 18 25.54 19.33 -30.37
N GLN A 19 24.86 18.41 -31.05
CA GLN A 19 23.43 18.17 -30.75
C GLN A 19 23.37 17.70 -29.31
N GLN A 20 22.91 18.58 -28.41
CA GLN A 20 22.41 18.16 -27.14
C GLN A 20 21.22 17.21 -27.44
N GLU A 21 21.43 15.93 -27.27
CA GLU A 21 20.33 14.97 -27.20
C GLU A 21 19.39 15.47 -26.10
N LYS A 22 18.18 15.87 -26.52
CA LYS A 22 17.10 16.11 -25.57
C LYS A 22 16.98 14.83 -24.74
N PRO A 23 16.91 14.92 -23.41
CA PRO A 23 16.66 13.75 -22.61
C PRO A 23 15.37 13.12 -23.14
N THR A 24 15.49 11.93 -23.68
CA THR A 24 14.35 11.09 -24.04
C THR A 24 13.58 10.85 -22.73
N VAL A 25 12.42 11.48 -22.62
CA VAL A 25 11.46 11.12 -21.57
C VAL A 25 11.19 9.64 -21.79
N THR A 26 11.76 8.80 -20.95
CA THR A 26 11.52 7.37 -20.98
C THR A 26 10.05 7.18 -20.71
N ALA A 27 9.28 6.74 -21.69
CA ALA A 27 7.90 6.35 -21.51
C ALA A 27 7.80 5.33 -20.36
N GLY A 28 6.74 5.39 -19.57
CA GLY A 28 6.46 4.44 -18.50
C GLY A 28 6.45 2.99 -19.03
N PHE A 29 6.37 2.02 -18.13
CA PHE A 29 6.22 0.62 -18.57
C PHE A 29 4.83 0.45 -19.21
N PRO A 30 4.70 -0.33 -20.33
CA PRO A 30 3.42 -0.48 -20.99
C PRO A 30 2.43 -1.30 -20.15
N PHE A 31 1.14 -1.00 -20.31
CA PHE A 31 0.06 -1.75 -19.66
C PHE A 31 -0.05 -3.19 -20.16
N VAL A 32 0.12 -3.40 -21.45
CA VAL A 32 0.15 -4.75 -22.03
C VAL A 32 1.58 -5.28 -21.92
N LEU A 33 1.74 -6.42 -21.23
CA LEU A 33 3.04 -7.04 -21.05
C LEU A 33 3.65 -7.43 -22.40
N PRO A 34 4.85 -6.92 -22.73
CA PRO A 34 5.55 -7.34 -23.93
C PRO A 34 5.83 -8.85 -23.91
N GLN A 35 5.68 -9.52 -25.04
CA GLN A 35 5.98 -10.94 -25.16
C GLN A 35 7.47 -11.24 -25.04
N GLU A 36 8.30 -10.34 -25.50
CA GLU A 36 9.76 -10.40 -25.38
C GLU A 36 10.24 -9.38 -24.34
N LYS A 37 11.30 -9.74 -23.62
CA LYS A 37 11.94 -8.86 -22.65
C LYS A 37 12.40 -7.57 -23.33
N PRO A 38 11.92 -6.40 -22.88
CA PRO A 38 12.30 -5.14 -23.50
C PRO A 38 13.76 -4.76 -23.21
N GLU A 39 14.41 -4.04 -24.13
CA GLU A 39 15.82 -3.62 -24.01
C GLU A 39 16.05 -2.45 -23.03
N ARG A 40 15.06 -2.10 -22.20
CA ARG A 40 15.22 -1.10 -21.15
C ARG A 40 15.64 -1.75 -19.84
N GLN A 41 16.21 -0.96 -18.92
CA GLN A 41 16.42 -1.42 -17.55
C GLN A 41 15.08 -1.74 -16.88
N LEU A 42 15.00 -2.89 -16.26
CA LEU A 42 13.81 -3.37 -15.52
C LEU A 42 14.12 -3.43 -14.02
N SER A 43 13.08 -3.39 -13.20
CA SER A 43 13.19 -3.76 -11.78
C SER A 43 13.41 -5.25 -11.63
N ALA A 44 13.95 -5.71 -10.49
CA ALA A 44 14.14 -7.13 -10.22
C ALA A 44 12.84 -7.95 -10.38
N ALA A 45 11.70 -7.38 -9.99
CA ALA A 45 10.40 -8.04 -10.17
C ALA A 45 10.02 -8.19 -11.65
N MET A 46 10.28 -7.18 -12.48
CA MET A 46 9.98 -7.26 -13.91
C MET A 46 10.97 -8.15 -14.66
N GLU A 47 12.22 -8.25 -14.19
CA GLU A 47 13.18 -9.23 -14.71
C GLU A 47 12.68 -10.67 -14.51
N ARG A 48 12.16 -10.98 -13.31
CA ARG A 48 11.63 -12.33 -12.99
C ARG A 48 10.46 -12.79 -13.85
N ILE A 49 9.72 -11.89 -14.48
CA ILE A 49 8.64 -12.26 -15.42
C ILE A 49 9.21 -12.99 -16.65
N TYR A 50 10.42 -12.62 -17.07
CA TYR A 50 11.05 -13.13 -18.28
C TYR A 50 12.09 -14.22 -18.03
N ASP A 51 12.52 -14.39 -16.78
CA ASP A 51 13.60 -15.29 -16.42
C ASP A 51 13.09 -16.45 -15.53
N ASP A 52 13.64 -17.65 -15.69
CA ASP A 52 13.41 -18.73 -14.76
C ASP A 52 14.18 -18.48 -13.46
N TYR A 53 13.51 -18.62 -12.32
CA TYR A 53 14.16 -18.49 -11.01
C TYR A 53 13.63 -19.54 -10.02
N ALA A 54 14.44 -19.90 -9.03
CA ALA A 54 14.05 -20.82 -7.98
C ALA A 54 13.29 -20.10 -6.86
N SER A 55 12.15 -20.65 -6.48
CA SER A 55 11.39 -20.14 -5.33
C SER A 55 12.19 -20.26 -4.03
N PRO A 56 12.16 -19.25 -3.15
CA PRO A 56 12.84 -19.30 -1.85
C PRO A 56 12.23 -20.37 -0.94
N GLN A 57 13.06 -20.88 -0.01
CA GLN A 57 12.62 -21.80 1.04
C GLN A 57 12.24 -20.98 2.28
N PRO A 58 10.97 -20.84 2.64
CA PRO A 58 10.53 -19.92 3.69
C PRO A 58 11.16 -20.22 5.06
N GLN A 59 11.35 -21.51 5.41
CA GLN A 59 11.94 -21.90 6.69
C GLN A 59 13.40 -21.48 6.89
N ASN A 60 14.08 -21.09 5.83
CA ASN A 60 15.48 -20.65 5.86
C ASN A 60 15.60 -19.13 5.80
N ASN A 61 14.50 -18.39 5.87
CA ASN A 61 14.49 -16.95 5.74
C ASN A 61 13.96 -16.26 7.01
N GLU A 62 14.69 -15.29 7.50
CA GLU A 62 14.31 -14.51 8.69
C GLU A 62 13.03 -13.64 8.48
N LEU A 63 12.66 -13.38 7.22
CA LEU A 63 11.42 -12.74 6.85
C LEU A 63 10.25 -13.72 6.67
N PHE A 64 10.41 -14.98 7.05
CA PHE A 64 9.28 -15.89 7.14
C PHE A 64 8.50 -15.67 8.42
N SER A 65 7.19 -15.55 8.33
CA SER A 65 6.28 -15.49 9.48
C SER A 65 4.99 -16.23 9.21
N GLN A 66 4.40 -16.71 10.29
CA GLN A 66 2.99 -17.09 10.33
C GLN A 66 2.20 -15.96 10.97
N PHE A 67 1.05 -15.63 10.40
CA PHE A 67 0.20 -14.57 10.91
C PHE A 67 -0.91 -15.16 11.80
N LYS A 68 -1.16 -14.52 12.93
CA LYS A 68 -2.20 -14.85 13.91
C LYS A 68 -3.15 -13.70 14.04
N TYR A 69 -4.44 -13.97 14.25
CA TYR A 69 -5.46 -12.94 14.24
C TYR A 69 -6.30 -12.94 15.51
N THR A 70 -6.63 -11.75 15.96
CA THR A 70 -7.49 -11.52 17.13
C THR A 70 -8.58 -10.50 16.80
N GLU A 71 -9.79 -10.74 17.27
CA GLU A 71 -10.87 -9.77 17.14
C GLU A 71 -10.62 -8.55 18.01
N LEU A 72 -10.91 -7.38 17.44
CA LEU A 72 -10.82 -6.11 18.14
C LEU A 72 -12.09 -5.83 18.96
N LYS A 73 -11.94 -5.01 19.99
CA LYS A 73 -13.04 -4.46 20.78
C LYS A 73 -13.19 -2.97 20.49
N GLY A 74 -14.40 -2.43 20.72
CA GLY A 74 -14.69 -1.00 20.63
C GLY A 74 -15.36 -0.55 19.32
N PHE A 75 -15.48 -1.44 18.31
CA PHE A 75 -16.15 -1.13 17.06
C PHE A 75 -17.54 -1.78 16.99
N ASP A 76 -18.55 -0.99 16.62
CA ASP A 76 -19.90 -1.47 16.34
C ASP A 76 -20.11 -1.65 14.83
N TYR A 77 -20.58 -2.81 14.42
CA TYR A 77 -20.85 -3.19 13.02
C TYR A 77 -22.36 -3.45 12.75
N HIS A 78 -23.27 -3.09 13.65
CA HIS A 78 -24.70 -3.34 13.52
C HIS A 78 -24.98 -4.80 13.08
N ASP A 79 -24.47 -5.76 13.84
CA ASP A 79 -24.62 -7.19 13.56
C ASP A 79 -24.18 -7.61 12.14
N HIS A 80 -23.29 -6.83 11.52
CA HIS A 80 -22.78 -7.06 10.15
C HIS A 80 -23.89 -7.08 9.08
N ASP A 81 -24.84 -6.19 9.18
CA ASP A 81 -25.94 -6.04 8.21
C ASP A 81 -25.50 -5.44 6.87
N GLY A 82 -24.24 -5.00 6.76
CA GLY A 82 -23.65 -4.41 5.56
C GLY A 82 -23.84 -2.89 5.44
N THR A 83 -24.55 -2.25 6.39
CA THR A 83 -24.72 -0.79 6.38
C THR A 83 -23.50 -0.05 6.92
N ILE A 84 -22.67 -0.70 7.73
CA ILE A 84 -21.41 -0.17 8.25
C ILE A 84 -20.26 -1.05 7.80
N THR A 85 -19.18 -0.38 7.37
CA THR A 85 -17.89 -1.02 7.09
C THR A 85 -16.74 -0.20 7.68
N ARG A 86 -15.66 -0.90 8.06
CA ARG A 86 -14.34 -0.34 8.38
C ARG A 86 -13.30 -1.20 7.70
N ARG A 87 -12.50 -0.57 6.84
CA ARG A 87 -11.54 -1.27 6.00
C ARG A 87 -10.33 -0.40 5.69
N ASP A 88 -9.33 -0.99 5.07
CA ASP A 88 -8.11 -0.32 4.60
C ASP A 88 -7.50 0.58 5.70
N PRO A 89 -7.13 -0.02 6.86
CA PRO A 89 -6.49 0.75 7.90
C PRO A 89 -5.13 1.28 7.42
N SER A 90 -4.75 2.48 7.88
CA SER A 90 -3.40 3.03 7.71
C SER A 90 -2.39 2.27 8.55
N LYS A 91 -1.08 2.42 8.30
CA LYS A 91 -0.10 2.02 9.32
C LYS A 91 -0.43 2.68 10.66
N ILE A 92 -0.07 1.98 11.74
CA ILE A 92 -0.28 2.47 13.10
C ILE A 92 0.90 3.31 13.52
N ILE A 93 0.63 4.46 14.16
CA ILE A 93 1.66 5.27 14.81
C ILE A 93 1.44 5.29 16.33
N LEU A 94 2.50 5.51 17.08
CA LEU A 94 2.45 5.75 18.52
C LEU A 94 2.76 7.24 18.78
N HIS A 95 1.82 7.95 19.38
CA HIS A 95 1.97 9.35 19.77
C HIS A 95 1.44 9.54 21.18
N ASP A 96 2.25 10.15 22.06
CA ASP A 96 1.93 10.41 23.47
C ASP A 96 1.35 9.19 24.22
N GLY A 97 1.92 8.01 23.99
CA GLY A 97 1.53 6.75 24.65
C GLY A 97 0.23 6.15 24.14
N LYS A 98 -0.33 6.64 23.06
CA LYS A 98 -1.50 6.09 22.39
C LYS A 98 -1.17 5.68 20.96
N TYR A 99 -1.70 4.55 20.52
CA TYR A 99 -1.71 4.14 19.13
C TYR A 99 -2.84 4.84 18.38
N TYR A 100 -2.56 5.28 17.15
CA TYR A 100 -3.51 5.90 16.23
C TYR A 100 -3.58 5.08 14.96
N VAL A 101 -4.80 4.92 14.42
CA VAL A 101 -5.07 4.31 13.13
C VAL A 101 -6.17 5.08 12.41
N TRP A 102 -6.00 5.32 11.12
CA TRP A 102 -7.03 5.87 10.24
C TRP A 102 -7.53 4.74 9.33
N TYR A 103 -8.80 4.81 8.93
CA TYR A 103 -9.40 3.77 8.10
C TYR A 103 -10.56 4.32 7.26
N THR A 104 -10.83 3.65 6.17
CA THR A 104 -12.02 3.87 5.36
C THR A 104 -13.26 3.46 6.14
N TYR A 105 -14.17 4.41 6.33
CA TYR A 105 -15.44 4.21 7.04
C TYR A 105 -16.62 4.55 6.14
N ARG A 106 -17.57 3.64 6.01
CA ARG A 106 -18.85 3.88 5.38
C ARG A 106 -19.98 3.57 6.34
N LYS A 107 -20.95 4.47 6.41
CA LYS A 107 -22.24 4.23 7.05
C LYS A 107 -23.33 4.75 6.14
N THR A 108 -24.12 3.85 5.58
CA THR A 108 -25.18 4.15 4.62
C THR A 108 -26.46 3.45 5.03
N PRO A 109 -27.66 4.01 4.72
CA PRO A 109 -28.95 3.40 5.07
C PRO A 109 -29.14 2.02 4.46
N THR A 110 -28.47 1.73 3.36
CA THR A 110 -28.52 0.44 2.65
C THR A 110 -27.11 -0.08 2.41
N PRO A 111 -26.88 -1.40 2.41
CA PRO A 111 -25.63 -1.98 1.97
C PRO A 111 -25.38 -1.73 0.48
N PRO A 112 -24.13 -1.98 -0.02
CA PRO A 112 -23.79 -1.80 -1.43
C PRO A 112 -24.72 -2.56 -2.37
N GLN A 113 -25.10 -1.91 -3.50
CA GLN A 113 -26.00 -2.48 -4.49
C GLN A 113 -25.35 -2.72 -5.86
N GLY A 114 -24.05 -2.48 -5.99
CA GLY A 114 -23.31 -2.57 -7.25
C GLY A 114 -23.44 -1.33 -8.13
N ALA A 115 -22.54 -1.19 -9.09
CA ALA A 115 -22.43 0.01 -9.94
C ALA A 115 -23.69 0.34 -10.76
N LYS A 116 -24.52 -0.66 -11.06
CA LYS A 116 -25.77 -0.48 -11.84
C LYS A 116 -26.90 0.10 -11.00
N HIS A 117 -26.88 -0.08 -9.70
CA HIS A 117 -27.99 0.28 -8.80
C HIS A 117 -27.58 1.34 -7.77
N CYS A 118 -26.37 1.90 -7.87
CA CYS A 118 -25.93 2.96 -6.98
C CYS A 118 -26.42 4.34 -7.40
N ASN A 119 -26.48 5.24 -6.44
CA ASN A 119 -26.77 6.65 -6.62
C ASN A 119 -26.04 7.47 -5.53
N ASP A 120 -26.38 8.73 -5.33
CA ASP A 120 -25.69 9.59 -4.36
C ASP A 120 -25.90 9.19 -2.89
N THR A 121 -26.79 8.24 -2.59
CA THR A 121 -27.08 7.72 -1.24
C THR A 121 -26.97 6.20 -1.13
N ILE A 122 -26.96 5.50 -2.25
CA ILE A 122 -26.81 4.04 -2.34
C ILE A 122 -25.41 3.71 -2.85
N PRO A 123 -24.56 3.04 -2.06
CA PRO A 123 -23.21 2.75 -2.47
C PRO A 123 -23.14 1.65 -3.53
N SER A 124 -22.13 1.74 -4.41
CA SER A 124 -21.82 0.70 -5.41
C SER A 124 -21.02 -0.45 -4.80
N SER A 125 -20.11 -0.14 -3.91
CA SER A 125 -19.15 -1.06 -3.32
C SER A 125 -18.97 -0.77 -1.83
N ASP A 126 -18.16 -1.58 -1.18
CA ASP A 126 -17.87 -1.46 0.25
C ASP A 126 -17.14 -0.16 0.62
N TRP A 127 -16.34 0.37 -0.28
CA TRP A 127 -15.58 1.62 -0.13
C TRP A 127 -16.23 2.84 -0.79
N ASP A 128 -17.43 2.69 -1.34
CA ASP A 128 -18.16 3.80 -1.95
C ASP A 128 -18.94 4.62 -0.91
N LEU A 129 -19.06 5.92 -1.11
CA LEU A 129 -19.67 6.88 -0.17
C LEU A 129 -18.98 6.91 1.21
N SER A 130 -17.69 6.61 1.27
CA SER A 130 -16.91 6.53 2.50
C SER A 130 -16.22 7.85 2.85
N GLU A 131 -15.87 7.96 4.11
CA GLU A 131 -15.03 8.98 4.71
C GLU A 131 -13.83 8.30 5.40
N ILE A 132 -12.81 9.07 5.79
CA ILE A 132 -11.72 8.55 6.61
C ILE A 132 -12.01 8.90 8.06
N TRP A 133 -12.09 7.88 8.88
CA TRP A 133 -12.25 7.97 10.33
C TRP A 133 -10.96 7.55 11.02
N TYR A 134 -10.87 7.82 12.34
CA TYR A 134 -9.73 7.35 13.13
C TYR A 134 -10.18 6.82 14.50
N ALA A 135 -9.33 5.98 15.06
CA ALA A 135 -9.47 5.45 16.40
C ALA A 135 -8.13 5.44 17.13
N THR A 136 -8.18 5.43 18.45
CA THR A 136 -7.02 5.36 19.33
C THR A 136 -7.09 4.16 20.24
N SER A 137 -5.94 3.68 20.72
CA SER A 137 -5.81 2.56 21.62
C SER A 137 -4.57 2.70 22.51
N THR A 138 -4.63 2.17 23.73
CA THR A 138 -3.46 2.07 24.62
C THR A 138 -2.85 0.67 24.64
N ASP A 139 -3.56 -0.34 24.10
CA ASP A 139 -3.16 -1.76 24.15
C ASP A 139 -3.11 -2.45 22.78
N GLY A 140 -3.57 -1.77 21.70
CA GLY A 140 -3.68 -2.32 20.35
C GLY A 140 -4.77 -3.39 20.18
N PHE A 141 -5.61 -3.64 21.19
CA PHE A 141 -6.73 -4.61 21.16
C PHE A 141 -8.08 -3.94 21.35
N THR A 142 -8.14 -2.96 22.24
CA THR A 142 -9.34 -2.18 22.51
C THR A 142 -9.18 -0.80 21.92
N TRP A 143 -10.06 -0.44 20.99
CA TRP A 143 -9.98 0.82 20.25
C TRP A 143 -11.16 1.71 20.60
N GLU A 144 -10.89 2.98 20.73
CA GLU A 144 -11.88 4.03 20.92
C GLU A 144 -12.01 4.86 19.64
N GLU A 145 -13.17 4.82 19.02
CA GLU A 145 -13.46 5.54 17.79
C GLU A 145 -13.64 7.03 18.05
N GLN A 146 -12.79 7.86 17.44
CA GLN A 146 -12.76 9.30 17.70
C GLN A 146 -13.65 10.08 16.72
N GLY A 147 -13.95 9.49 15.56
CA GLY A 147 -14.80 10.09 14.55
C GLY A 147 -14.08 10.38 13.21
N VAL A 148 -14.64 11.31 12.46
CA VAL A 148 -14.16 11.63 11.10
C VAL A 148 -12.89 12.46 11.14
N ALA A 149 -11.86 11.98 10.44
CA ALA A 149 -10.63 12.74 10.14
C ALA A 149 -10.81 13.52 8.82
N ILE A 150 -11.19 12.84 7.73
CA ILE A 150 -11.37 13.47 6.42
C ILE A 150 -12.79 13.21 5.91
N ARG A 151 -13.54 14.28 5.73
CA ARG A 151 -14.87 14.24 5.10
C ARG A 151 -14.77 14.24 3.58
N ARG A 152 -15.76 13.66 2.92
CA ARG A 152 -15.94 13.87 1.50
C ARG A 152 -16.21 15.36 1.24
N PRO A 153 -15.45 16.00 0.33
CA PRO A 153 -15.74 17.37 -0.06
C PRO A 153 -17.01 17.45 -0.94
N GLU A 154 -17.46 18.66 -1.20
CA GLU A 154 -18.57 18.89 -2.13
C GLU A 154 -18.12 18.73 -3.60
N LYS A 155 -19.08 18.38 -4.46
CA LYS A 155 -18.87 18.38 -5.92
C LYS A 155 -18.43 19.76 -6.42
N PRO A 156 -17.46 19.85 -7.35
CA PRO A 156 -16.81 18.76 -8.10
C PRO A 156 -15.42 18.42 -7.55
N ALA A 157 -15.10 18.72 -6.29
CA ALA A 157 -13.77 18.52 -5.73
C ALA A 157 -13.34 17.04 -5.73
N VAL A 158 -12.01 16.79 -5.80
CA VAL A 158 -11.44 15.43 -5.74
C VAL A 158 -11.90 14.74 -4.46
N GLY A 159 -12.44 13.53 -4.59
CA GLY A 159 -12.94 12.76 -3.45
C GLY A 159 -14.39 13.05 -3.07
N TRP A 160 -15.13 13.83 -3.85
CA TRP A 160 -16.53 14.13 -3.54
C TRP A 160 -17.40 12.88 -3.44
N ARG A 161 -17.08 11.82 -4.19
CA ARG A 161 -17.81 10.56 -4.14
C ARG A 161 -17.37 9.71 -2.95
N SER A 162 -16.05 9.55 -2.77
CA SER A 162 -15.46 8.82 -1.66
C SER A 162 -14.05 9.31 -1.39
N VAL A 163 -13.65 9.34 -0.13
CA VAL A 163 -12.26 9.38 0.30
C VAL A 163 -11.96 8.08 1.01
N THR A 164 -10.91 7.37 0.55
CA THR A 164 -10.64 5.99 0.98
C THR A 164 -9.16 5.72 1.14
N THR A 165 -8.86 4.60 1.77
CA THR A 165 -7.54 3.96 1.79
C THR A 165 -6.44 4.98 2.05
N SER A 166 -6.48 5.54 3.26
CA SER A 166 -5.49 6.52 3.69
C SER A 166 -4.28 5.85 4.31
N ASP A 167 -3.12 6.52 4.18
CA ASP A 167 -2.00 6.21 5.03
C ASP A 167 -1.30 7.47 5.54
N ILE A 168 -0.65 7.33 6.70
CA ILE A 168 -0.08 8.42 7.48
C ILE A 168 1.41 8.59 7.21
N LEU A 169 1.86 9.83 7.14
CA LEU A 169 3.26 10.25 7.20
C LEU A 169 3.42 11.24 8.37
N GLU A 170 4.42 11.02 9.21
CA GLU A 170 4.95 12.05 10.10
C GLU A 170 6.21 12.65 9.46
N TRP A 171 6.22 13.97 9.27
CA TRP A 171 7.31 14.68 8.64
C TRP A 171 7.58 16.03 9.27
N LYS A 172 8.76 16.18 9.87
CA LYS A 172 9.20 17.44 10.49
C LYS A 172 8.19 18.01 11.49
N GLY A 173 7.61 17.14 12.32
CA GLY A 173 6.65 17.49 13.36
C GLY A 173 5.24 17.81 12.88
N LYS A 174 4.90 17.47 11.66
CA LYS A 174 3.55 17.54 11.09
C LYS A 174 3.09 16.19 10.60
N TYR A 175 1.79 16.04 10.44
CA TYR A 175 1.12 14.82 10.01
C TYR A 175 0.46 15.04 8.65
N TYR A 176 0.57 14.04 7.77
CA TYR A 176 0.04 14.06 6.41
C TYR A 176 -0.72 12.76 6.16
N LEU A 177 -2.00 12.84 5.86
CA LEU A 177 -2.80 11.71 5.41
C LEU A 177 -2.90 11.76 3.90
N TYR A 178 -2.30 10.79 3.21
CA TYR A 178 -2.49 10.56 1.77
C TYR A 178 -3.66 9.61 1.59
N TYR A 179 -4.51 9.89 0.63
CA TYR A 179 -5.70 9.07 0.38
C TYR A 179 -6.15 9.14 -1.08
N GLN A 180 -6.93 8.16 -1.48
CA GLN A 180 -7.59 8.09 -2.77
C GLN A 180 -8.84 8.98 -2.76
N GLY A 181 -9.01 9.77 -3.82
CA GLY A 181 -10.16 10.64 -3.99
C GLY A 181 -11.01 10.23 -5.18
N PHE A 182 -12.09 9.46 -4.96
CA PHE A 182 -12.99 9.04 -6.02
C PHE A 182 -13.88 10.17 -6.51
N MET A 183 -14.02 10.29 -7.84
CA MET A 183 -14.88 11.25 -8.51
C MET A 183 -16.20 10.64 -8.97
N GLU A 184 -16.29 9.32 -9.02
CA GLU A 184 -17.48 8.56 -9.38
C GLU A 184 -17.60 7.26 -8.58
N ALA A 185 -18.74 6.60 -8.70
CA ALA A 185 -18.95 5.32 -8.01
C ALA A 185 -18.05 4.23 -8.59
N SER A 186 -17.38 3.49 -7.73
CA SER A 186 -16.53 2.36 -8.10
C SER A 186 -17.26 1.36 -9.01
N GLY A 187 -16.55 0.85 -10.00
CA GLY A 187 -17.04 -0.11 -10.99
C GLY A 187 -17.81 0.49 -12.17
N LYS A 188 -17.86 1.82 -12.29
CA LYS A 188 -18.46 2.46 -13.48
C LYS A 188 -17.47 2.66 -14.61
N ARG A 189 -16.24 3.04 -14.31
CA ARG A 189 -15.17 3.28 -15.29
C ARG A 189 -13.80 2.96 -14.71
N GLY A 190 -13.55 1.76 -14.23
CA GLY A 190 -12.24 1.44 -13.66
C GLY A 190 -11.88 2.40 -12.55
N ASP A 191 -12.15 2.63 -11.53
CA ASP A 191 -11.76 3.34 -10.30
C ASP A 191 -10.73 4.47 -10.51
N ASP A 192 -10.99 5.40 -11.40
CA ASP A 192 -10.18 6.61 -11.56
C ASP A 192 -10.18 7.42 -10.25
N CYS A 193 -9.06 7.34 -9.52
CA CYS A 193 -8.92 7.95 -8.22
C CYS A 193 -7.48 8.38 -7.96
N PRO A 194 -7.14 9.63 -8.27
CA PRO A 194 -5.82 10.16 -7.94
C PRO A 194 -5.59 10.22 -6.44
N VAL A 195 -4.32 10.25 -6.04
CA VAL A 195 -3.92 10.46 -4.66
C VAL A 195 -3.83 11.94 -4.36
N THR A 196 -4.48 12.34 -3.27
CA THR A 196 -4.38 13.66 -2.65
C THR A 196 -3.93 13.54 -1.19
N VAL A 197 -3.82 14.68 -0.48
CA VAL A 197 -3.31 14.72 0.90
C VAL A 197 -4.05 15.77 1.73
N SER A 198 -4.22 15.49 3.00
CA SER A 198 -4.54 16.47 4.04
C SER A 198 -3.45 16.50 5.09
N TYR A 199 -3.23 17.65 5.73
CA TYR A 199 -2.18 17.81 6.73
C TYR A 199 -2.69 18.45 8.02
N ALA A 200 -1.99 18.19 9.13
CA ALA A 200 -2.30 18.72 10.45
C ALA A 200 -1.04 18.88 11.31
N ASP A 201 -1.15 19.66 12.38
CA ASP A 201 -0.09 19.80 13.39
C ASP A 201 -0.19 18.74 14.51
N SER A 202 -1.29 17.96 14.54
CA SER A 202 -1.56 16.87 15.49
C SER A 202 -2.17 15.67 14.75
N PRO A 203 -1.94 14.42 15.19
CA PRO A 203 -2.60 13.24 14.62
C PRO A 203 -4.13 13.27 14.77
N GLU A 204 -4.64 14.05 15.70
CA GLU A 204 -6.09 14.26 15.91
C GLU A 204 -6.69 15.29 14.94
N GLY A 205 -5.84 16.05 14.24
CA GLY A 205 -6.26 17.17 13.41
C GLY A 205 -6.23 18.52 14.17
N PRO A 206 -6.97 19.56 13.73
CA PRO A 206 -7.86 19.51 12.55
C PRO A 206 -7.08 19.36 11.24
N TRP A 207 -7.62 18.57 10.32
CA TRP A 207 -7.01 18.26 9.04
C TRP A 207 -7.35 19.32 8.00
N THR A 208 -6.32 19.86 7.35
CA THR A 208 -6.43 20.84 6.26
C THR A 208 -6.24 20.13 4.93
N PRO A 209 -7.22 20.11 4.01
CA PRO A 209 -7.07 19.49 2.70
C PRO A 209 -6.16 20.32 1.79
N TYR A 210 -5.26 19.64 1.07
CA TYR A 210 -4.40 20.29 0.08
C TYR A 210 -5.13 20.64 -1.21
N ASN A 211 -6.19 19.91 -1.53
CA ASN A 211 -7.04 20.12 -2.71
C ASN A 211 -6.31 20.04 -4.07
N LYS A 212 -5.19 19.32 -4.12
CA LYS A 212 -4.46 19.04 -5.34
C LYS A 212 -4.07 17.58 -5.40
N ILE A 213 -3.92 17.07 -6.62
CA ILE A 213 -3.39 15.73 -6.87
C ILE A 213 -1.89 15.75 -6.60
N VAL A 214 -1.38 14.81 -5.80
CA VAL A 214 0.05 14.67 -5.51
C VAL A 214 0.69 13.54 -6.30
N ILE A 215 -0.07 12.49 -6.65
CA ILE A 215 0.35 11.43 -7.58
C ILE A 215 -0.79 11.24 -8.57
N ALA A 216 -0.56 11.62 -9.84
CA ALA A 216 -1.53 11.45 -10.91
C ALA A 216 -1.38 10.09 -11.60
N ASN A 217 -2.44 9.62 -12.21
CA ASN A 217 -2.43 8.44 -13.07
C ASN A 217 -1.38 8.59 -14.18
N GLY A 218 -0.87 7.47 -14.68
CA GLY A 218 -0.02 7.43 -15.87
C GLY A 218 -0.74 7.87 -17.14
N ALA A 219 0.03 8.13 -18.18
CA ALA A 219 -0.51 8.40 -19.50
C ALA A 219 -1.22 7.17 -20.08
N GLU A 220 -2.04 7.37 -21.09
CA GLU A 220 -2.69 6.28 -21.84
C GLU A 220 -1.61 5.29 -22.36
N GLY A 221 -1.80 4.01 -22.11
CA GLY A 221 -0.87 2.94 -22.45
C GLY A 221 0.16 2.61 -21.37
N GLU A 222 0.30 3.42 -20.32
CA GLU A 222 1.19 3.11 -19.19
C GLU A 222 0.52 2.17 -18.17
N TRP A 223 1.35 1.45 -17.42
CA TRP A 223 0.91 0.42 -16.47
C TRP A 223 -0.02 0.93 -15.37
N ASP A 224 0.08 2.21 -14.97
CA ASP A 224 -0.70 2.85 -13.91
C ASP A 224 -1.69 3.91 -14.43
N GLN A 225 -2.13 3.76 -15.69
CA GLN A 225 -3.03 4.71 -16.36
C GLN A 225 -4.44 4.75 -15.77
N TYR A 226 -4.92 3.64 -15.19
CA TYR A 226 -6.33 3.52 -14.78
C TYR A 226 -6.58 4.08 -13.38
N SER A 227 -5.68 3.85 -12.43
CA SER A 227 -5.80 4.37 -11.08
C SER A 227 -4.51 4.26 -10.28
N ILE A 228 -4.38 5.11 -9.28
CA ILE A 228 -3.34 5.07 -8.26
C ILE A 228 -4.02 4.81 -6.93
N HIS A 229 -3.81 3.61 -6.39
CA HIS A 229 -4.41 3.13 -5.15
C HIS A 229 -3.38 2.99 -4.03
N ASP A 230 -3.87 2.95 -2.80
CA ASP A 230 -3.18 2.50 -1.60
C ASP A 230 -1.82 3.20 -1.39
N PRO A 231 -1.78 4.55 -1.31
CA PRO A 231 -0.54 5.27 -1.07
C PRO A 231 0.06 4.86 0.28
N TYR A 232 1.33 4.44 0.28
CA TYR A 232 2.03 3.96 1.46
C TYR A 232 3.34 4.72 1.67
N PRO A 233 3.34 5.82 2.47
CA PRO A 233 4.52 6.66 2.68
C PRO A 233 5.50 6.05 3.69
N LEU A 234 6.78 6.14 3.36
CA LEU A 234 7.93 5.88 4.24
C LEU A 234 8.96 7.00 4.08
N VAL A 235 9.87 7.13 5.03
CA VAL A 235 10.99 8.07 4.94
C VAL A 235 12.29 7.30 4.71
N HIS A 236 13.04 7.71 3.69
CA HIS A 236 14.34 7.14 3.37
C HIS A 236 15.24 8.18 2.68
N ASP A 237 16.54 8.22 3.04
CA ASP A 237 17.53 9.17 2.53
C ASP A 237 17.06 10.64 2.57
N GLY A 238 16.38 11.02 3.65
CA GLY A 238 15.85 12.38 3.82
C GLY A 238 14.72 12.75 2.86
N LYS A 239 14.12 11.77 2.18
CA LYS A 239 13.03 11.91 1.22
C LYS A 239 11.82 11.11 1.61
N ILE A 240 10.70 11.43 0.99
CA ILE A 240 9.42 10.74 1.17
C ILE A 240 9.25 9.77 0.00
N TYR A 241 9.15 8.50 0.30
CA TYR A 241 8.91 7.39 -0.62
C TYR A 241 7.46 6.99 -0.48
N ILE A 242 6.62 7.19 -1.50
CA ILE A 242 5.25 6.68 -1.53
C ILE A 242 5.19 5.49 -2.49
N TYR A 243 5.02 4.30 -1.92
CA TYR A 243 4.64 3.14 -2.70
C TYR A 243 3.14 3.21 -2.99
N TYR A 244 2.74 2.79 -4.18
CA TYR A 244 1.34 2.83 -4.60
C TYR A 244 1.01 1.66 -5.51
N LYS A 245 -0.24 1.27 -5.52
CA LYS A 245 -0.76 0.21 -6.39
C LYS A 245 -1.41 0.82 -7.63
N SER A 246 -1.19 0.22 -8.80
CA SER A 246 -2.08 0.43 -9.94
C SER A 246 -3.31 -0.45 -9.82
N ASP A 247 -4.37 -0.09 -10.52
CA ASP A 247 -5.45 -1.03 -10.77
C ASP A 247 -5.48 -1.40 -12.26
N PHE A 248 -6.12 -2.51 -12.58
CA PHE A 248 -6.25 -2.95 -13.96
C PHE A 248 -7.60 -2.48 -14.55
N GLY A 249 -7.60 -2.23 -15.85
CA GLY A 249 -8.84 -2.12 -16.58
C GLY A 249 -9.43 -3.52 -16.85
N GLU A 250 -9.81 -3.78 -18.08
CA GLU A 250 -10.44 -5.07 -18.47
C GLU A 250 -9.43 -6.19 -18.80
N LYS A 251 -8.11 -5.95 -18.70
CA LYS A 251 -7.07 -6.91 -19.12
C LYS A 251 -6.27 -7.42 -17.93
N PRO A 252 -6.18 -8.75 -17.73
CA PRO A 252 -5.60 -9.36 -16.54
C PRO A 252 -4.07 -9.48 -16.54
N ASP A 253 -3.35 -9.12 -17.62
CA ASP A 253 -1.93 -9.44 -17.77
C ASP A 253 -1.02 -8.71 -16.76
N LEU A 254 -1.40 -7.50 -16.34
CA LEU A 254 -0.65 -6.69 -15.37
C LEU A 254 -1.56 -6.28 -14.20
N VAL A 255 -1.97 -7.25 -13.42
CA VAL A 255 -2.93 -7.05 -12.32
C VAL A 255 -2.23 -6.46 -11.12
N ARG A 256 -2.61 -5.22 -10.74
CA ARG A 256 -2.30 -4.61 -9.44
C ARG A 256 -0.82 -4.62 -9.06
N MET A 257 0.01 -4.13 -9.94
CA MET A 257 1.43 -3.92 -9.66
C MET A 257 1.65 -2.75 -8.70
N GLN A 258 2.81 -2.74 -8.04
CA GLN A 258 3.21 -1.68 -7.14
C GLN A 258 4.31 -0.83 -7.77
N GLY A 259 4.22 0.47 -7.62
CA GLY A 259 5.25 1.43 -8.01
C GLY A 259 5.67 2.31 -6.84
N LEU A 260 6.59 3.19 -7.11
CA LEU A 260 7.17 4.15 -6.18
C LEU A 260 7.16 5.55 -6.79
N ALA A 261 6.78 6.54 -6.00
CA ALA A 261 6.97 7.95 -6.28
C ALA A 261 7.72 8.63 -5.12
N ILE A 262 8.63 9.54 -5.41
CA ILE A 262 9.56 10.13 -4.44
C ILE A 262 9.44 11.66 -4.46
N ALA A 263 9.46 12.29 -3.28
CA ALA A 263 9.50 13.74 -3.13
C ALA A 263 10.37 14.18 -1.94
N GLU A 264 10.80 15.43 -1.95
CA GLU A 264 11.46 16.08 -0.79
C GLU A 264 10.49 16.88 0.08
N ASP A 265 9.31 17.18 -0.47
CA ASP A 265 8.22 17.88 0.21
C ASP A 265 6.96 16.99 0.26
N PRO A 266 6.27 16.91 1.41
CA PRO A 266 5.07 16.07 1.53
C PRO A 266 3.88 16.49 0.64
N LEU A 267 3.90 17.72 0.14
CA LEU A 267 2.90 18.21 -0.81
C LEU A 267 3.33 18.05 -2.27
N GLY A 268 4.50 17.43 -2.50
CA GLY A 268 5.07 17.16 -3.83
C GLY A 268 5.88 18.31 -4.42
N PRO A 269 6.27 18.24 -5.71
CA PRO A 269 5.85 17.18 -6.64
C PRO A 269 6.46 15.81 -6.35
N PHE A 270 5.68 14.76 -6.51
CA PHE A 270 6.17 13.39 -6.44
C PHE A 270 6.57 12.91 -7.84
N GLU A 271 7.80 12.45 -7.97
CA GLU A 271 8.35 11.91 -9.22
C GLU A 271 8.28 10.38 -9.20
N LYS A 272 7.62 9.78 -10.18
CA LYS A 272 7.54 8.33 -10.33
C LYS A 272 8.90 7.73 -10.64
N HIS A 273 9.25 6.65 -9.96
CA HIS A 273 10.53 5.98 -10.16
C HIS A 273 10.63 5.37 -11.57
N PRO A 274 11.77 5.55 -12.28
CA PRO A 274 11.90 5.12 -13.68
C PRO A 274 11.85 3.60 -13.87
N LEU A 275 12.13 2.81 -12.83
CA LEU A 275 12.04 1.35 -12.88
C LEU A 275 10.64 0.80 -12.58
N ASN A 276 9.65 1.66 -12.30
CA ASN A 276 8.28 1.19 -12.08
C ASN A 276 7.78 0.31 -13.24
N PRO A 277 7.03 -0.79 -12.94
CA PRO A 277 6.63 -1.25 -11.62
C PRO A 277 7.74 -2.00 -10.86
N LEU A 278 7.72 -1.96 -9.52
CA LEU A 278 8.74 -2.54 -8.64
C LEU A 278 8.33 -3.88 -8.04
N ILE A 279 7.04 -4.14 -7.89
CA ILE A 279 6.47 -5.40 -7.42
C ILE A 279 5.35 -5.78 -8.38
N THR A 280 5.34 -7.05 -8.82
CA THR A 280 4.43 -7.53 -9.86
C THR A 280 3.10 -8.05 -9.34
N SER A 281 2.86 -7.93 -8.07
CA SER A 281 1.73 -8.55 -7.37
C SER A 281 1.27 -7.68 -6.20
N GLY A 282 0.21 -8.11 -5.55
CA GLY A 282 -0.30 -7.51 -4.34
C GLY A 282 -1.58 -6.73 -4.54
N HIS A 283 -2.44 -6.76 -3.52
CA HIS A 283 -3.68 -6.00 -3.50
C HIS A 283 -3.47 -4.73 -2.66
N GLU A 284 -3.45 -4.81 -1.37
CA GLU A 284 -3.01 -3.73 -0.50
C GLU A 284 -1.64 -4.11 0.10
N THR A 285 -0.57 -3.68 -0.55
CA THR A 285 0.79 -4.03 -0.16
C THR A 285 1.28 -3.10 0.93
N SER A 286 1.74 -3.67 2.03
CA SER A 286 2.28 -2.92 3.16
C SER A 286 3.77 -3.11 3.26
N LEU A 287 4.49 -2.05 3.58
CA LEU A 287 5.95 -2.06 3.63
C LEU A 287 6.46 -1.61 5.01
N PHE A 288 7.65 -2.07 5.37
CA PHE A 288 8.31 -1.68 6.61
C PHE A 288 9.83 -1.72 6.47
N PRO A 289 10.56 -0.77 7.08
CA PRO A 289 12.02 -0.82 7.15
C PRO A 289 12.49 -2.09 7.85
N PHE A 290 13.42 -2.80 7.20
CA PHE A 290 14.02 -4.02 7.74
C PHE A 290 15.51 -4.06 7.41
N LYS A 291 16.39 -4.11 8.42
CA LYS A 291 17.82 -3.91 8.20
C LYS A 291 18.09 -2.64 7.42
N LYS A 292 18.90 -2.71 6.35
CA LYS A 292 19.23 -1.57 5.49
C LYS A 292 18.12 -1.20 4.52
N GLY A 293 17.24 -2.14 4.20
CA GLY A 293 16.26 -2.04 3.15
C GLY A 293 14.83 -1.96 3.67
N VAL A 294 13.92 -2.33 2.81
CA VAL A 294 12.48 -2.37 3.04
C VAL A 294 11.92 -3.74 2.70
N ALA A 295 11.07 -4.27 3.57
CA ALA A 295 10.30 -5.48 3.31
C ALA A 295 8.86 -5.14 2.95
N ALA A 296 8.22 -5.98 2.12
CA ALA A 296 6.86 -5.83 1.64
C ALA A 296 6.04 -7.09 1.92
N LEU A 297 4.82 -6.92 2.44
CA LEU A 297 3.81 -7.98 2.54
C LEU A 297 2.97 -7.95 1.26
N VAL A 298 3.19 -8.89 0.36
CA VAL A 298 2.55 -8.94 -0.96
C VAL A 298 1.37 -9.91 -0.92
N TYR A 299 0.19 -9.40 -0.57
CA TYR A 299 -1.02 -10.18 -0.41
C TYR A 299 -1.83 -10.21 -1.70
N LYS A 300 -2.37 -11.41 -2.06
CA LYS A 300 -3.35 -11.61 -3.13
C LYS A 300 -2.94 -10.96 -4.47
N ASP A 301 -3.60 -11.32 -5.53
CA ASP A 301 -3.44 -10.85 -6.90
C ASP A 301 -2.00 -10.93 -7.47
N GLY A 302 -1.90 -11.30 -8.72
CA GLY A 302 -0.64 -11.45 -9.44
C GLY A 302 0.14 -12.75 -9.16
N PRO A 303 1.20 -13.00 -9.93
CA PRO A 303 1.92 -14.29 -9.91
C PRO A 303 2.75 -14.51 -8.64
N GLU A 304 3.18 -13.46 -7.96
CA GLU A 304 4.03 -13.50 -6.76
C GLU A 304 3.26 -13.19 -5.46
N HIS A 305 1.94 -13.40 -5.46
CA HIS A 305 1.10 -13.15 -4.28
C HIS A 305 1.42 -14.10 -3.11
N ASN A 306 1.07 -13.67 -1.90
CA ASN A 306 1.37 -14.37 -0.64
C ASN A 306 2.87 -14.56 -0.41
N THR A 307 3.66 -13.58 -0.84
CA THR A 307 5.10 -13.52 -0.58
C THR A 307 5.45 -12.36 0.35
N ILE A 308 6.55 -12.52 1.08
CA ILE A 308 7.25 -11.42 1.72
C ILE A 308 8.44 -11.15 0.81
N GLN A 309 8.55 -9.92 0.32
CA GLN A 309 9.64 -9.49 -0.55
C GLN A 309 10.53 -8.49 0.18
N TYR A 310 11.78 -8.36 -0.24
CA TYR A 310 12.77 -7.49 0.38
C TYR A 310 13.62 -6.80 -0.68
N ALA A 311 13.83 -5.50 -0.53
CA ALA A 311 14.73 -4.70 -1.35
C ALA A 311 15.74 -3.97 -0.45
N GLU A 312 17.03 -4.32 -0.55
CA GLU A 312 18.10 -3.64 0.21
C GLU A 312 18.24 -2.17 -0.24
N ASP A 313 18.00 -1.91 -1.50
CA ASP A 313 18.07 -0.58 -2.15
C ASP A 313 16.71 0.15 -2.22
N TRP A 314 15.67 -0.40 -1.60
CA TRP A 314 14.30 0.13 -1.60
C TRP A 314 13.58 0.11 -2.96
N VAL A 315 14.17 -0.51 -3.97
CA VAL A 315 13.68 -0.52 -5.35
C VAL A 315 13.60 -1.93 -5.94
N ASN A 316 14.65 -2.73 -5.76
CA ASN A 316 14.77 -4.04 -6.37
C ASN A 316 14.33 -5.14 -5.40
N PHE A 317 13.02 -5.45 -5.42
CA PHE A 317 12.41 -6.43 -4.53
C PHE A 317 12.68 -7.86 -4.97
N GLU A 318 13.26 -8.65 -4.07
CA GLU A 318 13.43 -10.09 -4.21
C GLU A 318 12.48 -10.85 -3.30
N ILE A 319 11.99 -12.02 -3.74
CA ILE A 319 11.14 -12.85 -2.91
C ILE A 319 11.97 -13.45 -1.78
N ALA A 320 11.67 -13.05 -0.55
CA ALA A 320 12.32 -13.55 0.66
C ALA A 320 11.62 -14.78 1.23
N ALA A 321 10.29 -14.79 1.24
CA ALA A 321 9.52 -15.90 1.80
C ALA A 321 8.16 -16.05 1.12
N ILE A 322 7.66 -17.27 1.08
CA ILE A 322 6.28 -17.60 0.72
C ILE A 322 5.54 -17.90 2.01
N THR A 323 4.39 -17.30 2.23
CA THR A 323 3.65 -17.43 3.48
C THR A 323 2.16 -17.67 3.23
N GLU A 324 1.46 -18.13 4.26
CA GLU A 324 0.03 -18.37 4.22
C GLU A 324 -0.69 -17.48 5.23
N LEU A 325 -1.97 -17.24 5.01
CA LEU A 325 -2.81 -16.42 5.89
C LEU A 325 -2.27 -15.00 6.08
N MET A 326 -1.59 -14.46 5.09
CA MET A 326 -1.11 -13.08 5.11
C MET A 326 -2.27 -12.12 5.37
N PRO A 327 -2.10 -11.06 6.17
CA PRO A 327 -3.15 -10.10 6.45
C PRO A 327 -3.58 -9.34 5.18
N TYR A 328 -4.89 -9.16 5.06
CA TYR A 328 -5.49 -8.38 3.98
C TYR A 328 -5.51 -6.90 4.37
N ALA A 329 -5.02 -6.03 3.50
CA ALA A 329 -4.79 -4.62 3.80
C ALA A 329 -4.06 -4.46 5.14
N ALA A 330 -2.87 -5.05 5.23
CA ALA A 330 -2.10 -5.00 6.46
C ALA A 330 -1.70 -3.58 6.81
N ALA A 331 -1.97 -3.18 8.03
CA ALA A 331 -1.63 -1.90 8.62
C ALA A 331 -0.77 -2.13 9.85
N PRO A 332 0.50 -2.45 9.69
CA PRO A 332 1.39 -2.73 10.81
C PRO A 332 1.65 -1.48 11.66
N TYR A 333 1.94 -1.69 12.93
CA TYR A 333 2.71 -0.74 13.70
C TYR A 333 4.15 -0.78 13.18
N VAL A 334 4.60 0.33 12.58
CA VAL A 334 5.91 0.44 11.95
C VAL A 334 6.74 1.49 12.70
N PRO A 335 7.51 1.08 13.72
CA PRO A 335 8.24 2.04 14.58
C PRO A 335 9.30 2.84 13.84
N ASP A 336 9.77 2.34 12.70
CA ASP A 336 10.82 2.97 11.91
C ASP A 336 10.34 3.60 10.59
N ALA A 337 9.02 3.76 10.41
CA ALA A 337 8.46 4.30 9.16
C ALA A 337 9.01 5.68 8.78
N PHE A 338 9.34 6.51 9.77
CA PHE A 338 9.71 7.92 9.58
C PHE A 338 11.05 8.31 10.21
N THR A 339 11.81 7.32 10.69
CA THR A 339 13.08 7.58 11.40
C THR A 339 14.29 7.73 10.49
N ASP A 340 14.14 7.47 9.19
CA ASP A 340 15.22 7.43 8.20
C ASP A 340 16.38 6.49 8.63
N THR A 341 16.05 5.43 9.36
CA THR A 341 17.05 4.49 9.85
C THR A 341 17.61 3.62 8.74
N ARG A 342 18.88 3.24 8.88
CA ARG A 342 19.52 2.23 8.04
C ARG A 342 19.64 0.86 8.74
N ASP A 343 18.96 0.68 9.86
CA ASP A 343 18.85 -0.57 10.61
C ASP A 343 17.40 -0.76 11.09
N GLY A 344 16.50 -0.95 10.13
CA GLY A 344 15.08 -1.12 10.37
C GLY A 344 14.80 -2.35 11.25
N ARG A 345 13.94 -2.16 12.25
CA ARG A 345 13.59 -3.18 13.24
C ARG A 345 12.51 -4.15 12.76
N GLY A 346 11.76 -3.81 11.72
CA GLY A 346 10.65 -4.62 11.24
C GLY A 346 9.36 -4.39 12.01
N ILE A 347 8.49 -5.40 12.03
CA ILE A 347 7.15 -5.33 12.61
C ILE A 347 6.82 -6.57 13.44
N SER A 348 5.96 -6.43 14.44
CA SER A 348 5.47 -7.55 15.25
C SER A 348 3.95 -7.69 15.27
N TRP A 349 3.20 -6.64 14.96
CA TRP A 349 1.76 -6.63 14.95
C TRP A 349 1.18 -5.50 14.09
N GLY A 350 -0.11 -5.54 13.86
CA GLY A 350 -0.85 -4.50 13.19
C GLY A 350 -2.34 -4.80 13.08
N LEU A 351 -3.04 -3.99 12.32
CA LEU A 351 -4.42 -4.22 11.95
C LEU A 351 -4.52 -4.68 10.49
N ALA A 352 -5.61 -5.36 10.20
CA ALA A 352 -6.01 -5.76 8.86
C ALA A 352 -7.52 -5.69 8.76
N HIS A 353 -8.11 -5.86 7.59
CA HIS A 353 -9.55 -6.05 7.52
C HIS A 353 -9.90 -7.44 7.01
N PHE A 354 -11.03 -7.96 7.48
CA PHE A 354 -11.67 -9.16 6.95
C PHE A 354 -12.98 -8.79 6.28
N ILE A 355 -13.17 -9.34 5.09
CA ILE A 355 -14.36 -9.09 4.29
C ILE A 355 -15.45 -10.09 4.66
N ASN A 356 -16.60 -9.60 5.05
CA ASN A 356 -17.77 -10.44 5.29
C ASN A 356 -18.48 -10.76 3.98
N VAL A 357 -17.99 -11.78 3.26
CA VAL A 357 -18.61 -12.24 2.04
C VAL A 357 -19.67 -13.27 2.36
N THR A 358 -20.92 -12.90 2.22
CA THR A 358 -22.07 -13.80 2.43
C THR A 358 -22.57 -14.45 1.14
N GLY A 359 -21.78 -14.38 0.04
CA GLY A 359 -22.20 -14.81 -1.30
C GLY A 359 -23.12 -13.81 -2.01
N ASN A 360 -23.47 -12.72 -1.36
CA ASN A 360 -24.29 -11.65 -1.93
C ASN A 360 -23.60 -10.30 -1.74
N TRP A 361 -23.30 -9.60 -2.84
CA TRP A 361 -22.69 -8.27 -2.84
C TRP A 361 -23.47 -7.23 -1.99
N SER A 362 -24.78 -7.39 -1.87
CA SER A 362 -25.62 -6.53 -1.06
C SER A 362 -25.41 -6.64 0.46
N LYS A 363 -24.54 -7.55 0.91
CA LYS A 363 -24.16 -7.70 2.33
C LYS A 363 -22.65 -7.63 2.53
N PHE A 364 -21.97 -7.06 1.55
CA PHE A 364 -20.52 -6.93 1.61
C PHE A 364 -20.15 -5.82 2.59
N SER A 365 -19.42 -6.19 3.61
CA SER A 365 -18.86 -5.28 4.61
C SER A 365 -17.56 -5.83 5.13
N SER A 366 -16.70 -4.94 5.56
CA SER A 366 -15.41 -5.31 6.14
C SER A 366 -15.36 -4.96 7.62
N LYS A 367 -14.61 -5.74 8.38
CA LYS A 367 -14.30 -5.49 9.79
C LYS A 367 -12.80 -5.47 10.01
N LEU A 368 -12.36 -4.61 10.92
CA LEU A 368 -10.96 -4.58 11.36
C LEU A 368 -10.68 -5.75 12.30
N VAL A 369 -9.48 -6.30 12.17
CA VAL A 369 -8.93 -7.35 13.04
C VAL A 369 -7.48 -7.02 13.36
N ARG A 370 -6.96 -7.49 14.49
CA ARG A 370 -5.52 -7.43 14.77
C ARG A 370 -4.84 -8.66 14.19
N PHE A 371 -3.66 -8.47 13.60
CA PHE A 371 -2.73 -9.54 13.33
C PHE A 371 -1.47 -9.40 14.18
N ASP A 372 -0.85 -10.52 14.50
CA ASP A 372 0.46 -10.62 15.13
C ASP A 372 1.37 -11.47 14.23
N CYS A 373 2.64 -11.11 14.13
CA CYS A 373 3.63 -11.75 13.27
C CYS A 373 5.00 -11.77 13.91
N ASP A 374 5.94 -12.51 13.30
CA ASP A 374 7.32 -12.68 13.76
C ASP A 374 8.32 -12.09 12.74
N LEU A 375 8.15 -10.81 12.42
CA LEU A 375 8.93 -10.09 11.41
C LEU A 375 9.75 -8.94 11.99
N SER A 376 10.00 -8.94 13.28
CA SER A 376 10.77 -7.89 13.90
C SER A 376 12.11 -8.40 14.45
N ARG A 377 13.07 -7.50 14.50
CA ARG A 377 14.43 -7.68 15.04
C ARG A 377 14.62 -6.96 16.37
N ASP A 378 13.58 -6.33 16.91
CA ASP A 378 13.67 -5.56 18.14
C ASP A 378 13.79 -6.50 19.35
N ILE A 379 14.97 -6.60 19.91
CA ILE A 379 15.24 -7.46 21.08
C ILE A 379 14.61 -6.94 22.37
N HIS A 380 14.11 -5.71 22.37
CA HIS A 380 13.46 -5.11 23.53
C HIS A 380 11.94 -5.27 23.53
N ASP A 381 11.35 -5.71 22.42
CA ASP A 381 9.94 -6.05 22.34
C ASP A 381 9.72 -7.49 22.80
N PRO A 382 9.09 -7.74 23.97
CA PRO A 382 8.91 -9.08 24.50
C PRO A 382 7.91 -9.92 23.68
N GLU A 383 7.07 -9.28 22.86
CA GLU A 383 6.09 -9.98 22.00
C GLU A 383 6.67 -10.36 20.66
N MET A 384 7.83 -9.83 20.33
CA MET A 384 8.55 -10.15 19.13
C MET A 384 9.00 -11.60 19.12
N LYS A 385 8.79 -12.28 18.03
CA LYS A 385 9.20 -13.69 17.85
C LYS A 385 8.63 -14.68 18.88
N HIS A 386 7.73 -14.23 19.73
CA HIS A 386 7.10 -15.05 20.78
C HIS A 386 5.59 -15.04 20.63
N HIS A 387 5.08 -15.58 19.55
CA HIS A 387 3.64 -15.63 19.27
C HIS A 387 2.84 -16.28 20.40
N ARG A 388 2.53 -15.51 21.43
CA ARG A 388 1.67 -15.93 22.54
C ARG A 388 0.19 -15.90 22.19
N VAL A 389 -0.16 -15.20 21.11
CA VAL A 389 -1.53 -15.09 20.66
C VAL A 389 -2.01 -16.41 20.11
N VAL A 390 -3.06 -16.94 20.67
CA VAL A 390 -3.72 -18.16 20.20
C VAL A 390 -4.61 -17.85 19.02
N HIS A 391 -4.43 -18.55 17.91
CA HIS A 391 -5.33 -18.41 16.76
C HIS A 391 -6.77 -18.77 17.14
N LYS A 392 -7.71 -17.95 16.73
CA LYS A 392 -9.13 -18.21 16.87
C LYS A 392 -9.72 -18.57 15.51
N PRO A 393 -10.00 -19.85 15.23
CA PRO A 393 -10.48 -20.28 13.91
C PRO A 393 -11.75 -19.55 13.46
N GLU A 394 -12.61 -19.17 14.37
CA GLU A 394 -13.83 -18.40 14.11
C GLU A 394 -13.54 -17.01 13.50
N VAL A 395 -12.42 -16.41 13.79
CA VAL A 395 -11.99 -15.13 13.17
C VAL A 395 -11.74 -15.32 11.68
N TYR A 396 -11.26 -16.48 11.28
CA TYR A 396 -10.97 -16.83 9.88
C TYR A 396 -12.15 -17.48 9.17
N TYR A 397 -13.14 -17.95 9.89
CA TYR A 397 -14.21 -18.78 9.34
C TYR A 397 -14.84 -18.17 8.08
N ARG A 398 -15.05 -16.86 8.09
CA ARG A 398 -15.63 -16.12 6.97
C ARG A 398 -14.67 -15.89 5.81
N GLN A 399 -13.37 -16.19 5.98
CA GLN A 399 -12.36 -16.06 4.93
C GLN A 399 -12.16 -17.36 4.11
N GLY A 400 -13.03 -18.33 4.28
CA GLY A 400 -13.03 -19.54 3.46
C GLY A 400 -11.85 -20.47 3.69
N LEU A 401 -11.30 -20.53 4.91
CA LEU A 401 -10.22 -21.46 5.25
C LEU A 401 -10.54 -22.90 4.88
N SER A 402 -9.60 -23.55 4.20
CA SER A 402 -9.67 -24.98 3.92
C SER A 402 -9.62 -25.81 5.22
N LYS A 403 -10.08 -27.06 5.15
CA LYS A 403 -9.97 -27.98 6.28
C LYS A 403 -8.52 -28.13 6.74
N GLN A 404 -7.58 -28.24 5.82
CA GLN A 404 -6.16 -28.37 6.12
C GLN A 404 -5.61 -27.17 6.88
N GLN A 405 -5.99 -25.95 6.50
CA GLN A 405 -5.62 -24.73 7.21
C GLN A 405 -6.19 -24.70 8.63
N LYS A 406 -7.47 -25.07 8.81
CA LYS A 406 -8.11 -25.16 10.14
C LYS A 406 -7.42 -26.18 11.05
N ASP A 407 -7.08 -27.37 10.50
CA ASP A 407 -6.42 -28.45 11.25
C ASP A 407 -5.00 -28.00 11.69
N ARG A 408 -4.28 -27.28 10.83
CA ARG A 408 -2.97 -26.72 11.16
C ARG A 408 -3.06 -25.69 12.29
N ILE A 409 -3.98 -24.72 12.20
CA ILE A 409 -4.23 -23.71 13.23
C ILE A 409 -4.54 -24.38 14.56
N ALA A 410 -5.40 -25.42 14.56
CA ALA A 410 -5.74 -26.16 15.77
C ALA A 410 -4.53 -26.89 16.40
N LYS A 411 -3.62 -27.40 15.56
CA LYS A 411 -2.37 -28.05 16.02
C LYS A 411 -1.42 -27.04 16.66
N GLU A 412 -1.25 -25.89 16.06
CA GLU A 412 -0.40 -24.81 16.57
C GLU A 412 -0.92 -24.28 17.90
N ASN A 413 -2.23 -24.03 18.03
CA ASN A 413 -2.84 -23.60 19.28
C ASN A 413 -2.58 -24.58 20.43
N LYS A 414 -2.58 -25.89 20.16
CA LYS A 414 -2.25 -26.90 21.17
C LYS A 414 -0.79 -26.80 21.63
N SER A 415 0.12 -26.55 20.72
CA SER A 415 1.56 -26.40 21.06
C SER A 415 1.80 -25.15 21.91
N VAL A 416 1.17 -24.04 21.59
CA VAL A 416 1.28 -22.79 22.38
C VAL A 416 0.74 -22.96 23.81
N LEU A 417 -0.42 -23.60 23.95
CA LEU A 417 -1.02 -23.86 25.29
C LEU A 417 -0.19 -24.81 26.13
N SER A 418 0.54 -25.76 25.52
CA SER A 418 1.40 -26.70 26.23
C SER A 418 2.74 -26.10 26.71
N MET A 419 3.18 -24.98 26.13
CA MET A 419 4.40 -24.27 26.53
C MET A 419 4.16 -23.25 27.65
N GLY A 420 2.90 -22.93 27.95
CA GLY A 420 2.50 -21.97 28.99
C GLY A 420 2.03 -22.62 30.31
N SER A 421 2.09 -23.93 30.38
CA SER A 421 1.86 -24.75 31.59
C SER A 421 3.19 -25.28 32.13
#